data_984fef67b1d54d462a72578d9f916936
#
_entry.id   984fef67b1d54d462a72578d9f916936
#
_cell.length_a   1.000
_cell.length_b   1.000
_cell.length_c   1.000
_cell.angle_alpha   90.00
_cell.angle_beta   90.00
_cell.angle_gamma   90.00
#
_symmetry.space_group_name_H-M   'P 1'
#
loop_
_entity.id
_entity.type
_entity.pdbx_description
1 polymer ?
#
loop_
_entity_poly.entity_id
_entity_poly.type
_entity_poly.pdbx_seq_one_letter_code
_entity_poly.pdbx_strand_id
1 'polypeptide(L)'
;VKLRVYPQFAPLVLRIVVGITFLIHGIMKFAALGQIVQGFTQMGIPLPGIAGPLVALVEVIGGLALILGVGTQLFSLLLALVMLGVIVFVKSGAGFVGGFEFELSLLAGLVALILSGPGAWAIAPERKLIKGAEA
;
A
#
# COMPACT_ATOMS: atom_id res chain seq x y z
N VAL A 1 -23.06 -1.85 -24.97
CA VAL A 1 -21.96 -0.97 -25.35
C VAL A 1 -20.63 -1.74 -25.20
N LYS A 2 -19.92 -1.91 -26.30
CA LYS A 2 -18.58 -2.52 -26.25
C LYS A 2 -17.55 -1.41 -26.14
N LEU A 3 -16.93 -1.30 -24.97
CA LEU A 3 -15.81 -0.41 -24.77
C LEU A 3 -14.50 -1.15 -25.07
N ARG A 4 -13.54 -0.42 -25.63
CA ARG A 4 -12.20 -0.96 -25.87
C ARG A 4 -11.48 -1.11 -24.55
N VAL A 5 -10.84 -2.25 -24.33
CA VAL A 5 -10.11 -2.53 -23.10
C VAL A 5 -8.61 -2.40 -23.30
N TYR A 6 -7.95 -1.83 -22.30
CA TYR A 6 -6.50 -1.63 -22.27
C TYR A 6 -5.96 -2.12 -20.93
N PRO A 7 -5.85 -3.43 -20.74
CA PRO A 7 -5.54 -4.03 -19.44
C PRO A 7 -4.19 -3.57 -18.86
N GLN A 8 -3.24 -3.21 -19.70
CA GLN A 8 -1.92 -2.74 -19.27
C GLN A 8 -1.97 -1.40 -18.50
N PHE A 9 -3.01 -0.61 -18.69
CA PHE A 9 -3.17 0.68 -18.00
C PHE A 9 -3.91 0.58 -16.66
N ALA A 10 -4.57 -0.53 -16.38
CA ALA A 10 -5.27 -0.71 -15.11
C ALA A 10 -4.32 -0.67 -13.89
N PRO A 11 -3.20 -1.41 -13.89
CA PRO A 11 -2.22 -1.29 -12.80
C PRO A 11 -1.60 0.10 -12.70
N LEU A 12 -1.39 0.79 -13.81
CA LEU A 12 -0.87 2.17 -13.80
C LEU A 12 -1.79 3.10 -13.01
N VAL A 13 -3.09 3.06 -13.26
CA VAL A 13 -4.07 3.90 -12.53
C VAL A 13 -4.02 3.59 -11.04
N LEU A 14 -4.01 2.31 -10.66
CA LEU A 14 -3.89 1.90 -9.25
C LEU A 14 -2.60 2.37 -8.62
N ARG A 15 -1.47 2.21 -9.29
CA ARG A 15 -0.15 2.65 -8.78
C ARG A 15 -0.14 4.13 -8.47
N ILE A 16 -0.66 4.96 -9.37
CA ILE A 16 -0.63 6.42 -9.20
C ILE A 16 -1.51 6.82 -8.01
N VAL A 17 -2.75 6.38 -7.96
CA VAL A 17 -3.69 6.78 -6.91
C VAL A 17 -3.28 6.20 -5.54
N VAL A 18 -3.01 4.91 -5.48
CA VAL A 18 -2.60 4.25 -4.24
C VAL A 18 -1.25 4.77 -3.77
N GLY A 19 -0.31 4.97 -4.69
CA GLY A 19 1.02 5.50 -4.38
C GLY A 19 0.97 6.92 -3.81
N ILE A 20 0.20 7.81 -4.41
CA ILE A 20 0.01 9.18 -3.89
C ILE A 20 -0.62 9.13 -2.50
N THR A 21 -1.62 8.29 -2.29
CA THR A 21 -2.29 8.15 -1.01
C THR A 21 -1.30 7.76 0.09
N PHE A 22 -0.48 6.72 -0.13
CA PHE A 22 0.51 6.30 0.85
C PHE A 22 1.63 7.31 1.04
N LEU A 23 2.09 7.96 -0.01
CA LEU A 23 3.12 8.99 0.08
C LEU A 23 2.68 10.13 1.00
N ILE A 24 1.47 10.65 0.79
CA ILE A 24 0.92 11.74 1.61
C ILE A 24 0.75 11.28 3.06
N HIS A 25 0.16 10.11 3.29
CA HIS A 25 -0.03 9.58 4.64
C HIS A 25 1.30 9.32 5.36
N GLY A 26 2.30 8.82 4.67
CA GLY A 26 3.63 8.62 5.22
C GLY A 26 4.32 9.93 5.60
N ILE A 27 4.23 10.95 4.76
CA ILE A 27 4.76 12.29 5.05
C ILE A 27 4.05 12.89 6.28
N MET A 28 2.74 12.75 6.37
CA MET A 28 1.96 13.22 7.53
C MET A 28 2.39 12.51 8.82
N LYS A 29 2.69 11.21 8.77
CA LYS A 29 3.20 10.47 9.92
C LYS A 29 4.58 10.95 10.35
N PHE A 30 5.48 11.23 9.42
CA PHE A 30 6.77 11.82 9.76
C PHE A 30 6.64 13.19 10.41
N ALA A 31 5.69 14.00 10.00
CA ALA A 31 5.42 15.30 10.62
C ALA A 31 4.85 15.19 12.06
N ALA A 32 4.35 14.03 12.47
CA ALA A 32 3.69 13.82 13.75
C ALA A 32 4.18 12.52 14.44
N LEU A 33 5.46 12.18 14.31
CA LEU A 33 6.01 10.91 14.83
C LEU A 33 5.75 10.68 16.32
N GLY A 34 5.85 11.70 17.15
CA GLY A 34 5.57 11.60 18.58
C GLY A 34 4.15 11.11 18.85
N GLN A 35 3.18 11.65 18.14
CA GLN A 35 1.77 11.26 18.25
C GLN A 35 1.54 9.82 17.71
N ILE A 36 2.21 9.45 16.63
CA ILE A 36 2.12 8.11 16.05
C ILE A 36 2.67 7.07 17.04
N VAL A 37 3.84 7.31 17.61
CA VAL A 37 4.45 6.41 18.62
C VAL A 37 3.56 6.31 19.85
N GLN A 38 3.00 7.40 20.33
CA GLN A 38 2.08 7.42 21.46
C GLN A 38 0.80 6.63 21.15
N GLY A 39 0.22 6.81 19.98
CA GLY A 39 -0.94 6.06 19.53
C GLY A 39 -0.66 4.56 19.43
N PHE A 40 0.48 4.17 18.89
CA PHE A 40 0.90 2.77 18.80
C PHE A 40 1.10 2.15 20.18
N THR A 41 1.64 2.91 21.12
CA THR A 41 1.78 2.46 22.52
C THR A 41 0.41 2.17 23.15
N GLN A 42 -0.56 3.06 22.95
CA GLN A 42 -1.92 2.89 23.48
C GLN A 42 -2.66 1.71 22.85
N MET A 43 -2.37 1.38 21.61
CA MET A 43 -2.97 0.24 20.90
C MET A 43 -2.31 -1.11 21.22
N GLY A 44 -1.24 -1.12 22.01
CA GLY A 44 -0.51 -2.33 22.34
C GLY A 44 0.35 -2.87 21.21
N ILE A 45 0.71 -2.05 20.22
CA ILE A 45 1.62 -2.43 19.15
C ILE A 45 3.02 -2.59 19.73
N PRO A 46 3.70 -3.74 19.50
CA PRO A 46 5.03 -3.96 20.04
C PRO A 46 6.06 -3.00 19.45
N LEU A 47 7.04 -2.59 20.25
CA LEU A 47 8.13 -1.69 19.84
C LEU A 47 7.64 -0.42 19.13
N PRO A 48 6.77 0.37 19.76
CA PRO A 48 6.13 1.50 19.08
C PRO A 48 7.11 2.56 18.60
N GLY A 49 8.22 2.76 19.29
CA GLY A 49 9.28 3.69 18.89
C GLY A 49 10.04 3.26 17.63
N ILE A 50 9.95 1.99 17.25
CA ILE A 50 10.49 1.45 16.00
C ILE A 50 9.37 1.27 14.98
N ALA A 51 8.24 0.72 15.38
CA ALA A 51 7.12 0.45 14.50
C ALA A 51 6.53 1.72 13.88
N GLY A 52 6.40 2.80 14.63
CA GLY A 52 5.89 4.07 14.13
C GLY A 52 6.71 4.65 12.97
N PRO A 53 8.01 4.93 13.19
CA PRO A 53 8.89 5.40 12.12
C PRO A 53 9.01 4.41 10.96
N LEU A 54 9.03 3.11 11.22
CA LEU A 54 9.13 2.09 10.18
C LEU A 54 7.90 2.10 9.26
N VAL A 55 6.70 2.18 9.82
CA VAL A 55 5.45 2.29 9.03
C VAL A 55 5.47 3.57 8.19
N ALA A 56 5.85 4.70 8.77
CA ALA A 56 5.97 5.96 8.04
C ALA A 56 6.95 5.86 6.87
N LEU A 57 8.10 5.24 7.09
CA LEU A 57 9.13 5.02 6.07
C LEU A 57 8.63 4.11 4.94
N VAL A 58 7.99 3.00 5.28
CA VAL A 58 7.42 2.07 4.30
C VAL A 58 6.35 2.77 3.45
N GLU A 59 5.52 3.60 4.05
CA GLU A 59 4.49 4.34 3.32
C GLU A 59 5.09 5.38 2.36
N VAL A 60 6.12 6.12 2.76
CA VAL A 60 6.78 7.11 1.88
C VAL A 60 7.52 6.41 0.75
N ILE A 61 8.39 5.47 1.06
CA ILE A 61 9.19 4.76 0.05
C ILE A 61 8.29 3.90 -0.82
N GLY A 62 7.35 3.18 -0.22
CA GLY A 62 6.40 2.35 -0.95
C GLY A 62 5.48 3.17 -1.87
N GLY A 63 4.99 4.30 -1.38
CA GLY A 63 4.19 5.23 -2.19
C GLY A 63 4.95 5.74 -3.40
N LEU A 64 6.19 6.20 -3.22
CA LEU A 64 7.06 6.63 -4.32
C LEU A 64 7.35 5.48 -5.29
N ALA A 65 7.65 4.30 -4.77
CA ALA A 65 7.94 3.13 -5.58
C ALA A 65 6.75 2.73 -6.47
N LEU A 66 5.54 2.81 -5.95
CA LEU A 66 4.33 2.56 -6.74
C LEU A 66 4.13 3.62 -7.83
N ILE A 67 4.31 4.89 -7.50
CA ILE A 67 4.18 5.98 -8.48
C ILE A 67 5.16 5.77 -9.64
N LEU A 68 6.40 5.45 -9.33
CA LEU A 68 7.46 5.26 -10.31
C LEU A 68 7.38 3.89 -11.03
N GLY A 69 6.70 2.91 -10.44
CA GLY A 69 6.68 1.55 -10.96
C GLY A 69 8.00 0.82 -10.74
N VAL A 70 8.56 0.90 -9.54
CA VAL A 70 9.79 0.22 -9.12
C VAL A 70 9.46 -0.74 -7.98
N GLY A 71 9.80 -2.03 -8.13
CA GLY A 71 9.52 -3.05 -7.11
C GLY A 71 8.04 -3.11 -6.73
N THR A 72 7.14 -2.94 -7.69
CA THR A 72 5.70 -2.76 -7.46
C THR A 72 5.11 -3.88 -6.61
N GLN A 73 5.40 -5.15 -6.91
CA GLN A 73 4.86 -6.27 -6.15
C GLN A 73 5.38 -6.32 -4.72
N LEU A 74 6.68 -6.09 -4.52
CA LEU A 74 7.29 -6.06 -3.19
C LEU A 74 6.70 -4.95 -2.32
N PHE A 75 6.67 -3.72 -2.83
CA PHE A 75 6.15 -2.59 -2.07
C PHE A 75 4.64 -2.67 -1.87
N SER A 76 3.90 -3.21 -2.83
CA SER A 76 2.47 -3.51 -2.64
C SER A 76 2.25 -4.53 -1.53
N LEU A 77 3.09 -5.56 -1.43
CA LEU A 77 3.02 -6.54 -0.33
C LEU A 77 3.31 -5.88 1.02
N LEU A 78 4.37 -5.07 1.12
CA LEU A 78 4.72 -4.38 2.37
C LEU A 78 3.60 -3.43 2.81
N LEU A 79 3.05 -2.65 1.89
CA LEU A 79 1.93 -1.75 2.16
C LEU A 79 0.64 -2.51 2.51
N ALA A 80 0.41 -3.67 1.89
CA ALA A 80 -0.72 -4.53 2.24
C ALA A 80 -0.62 -5.05 3.68
N LEU A 81 0.58 -5.42 4.13
CA LEU A 81 0.82 -5.81 5.51
C LEU A 81 0.56 -4.65 6.48
N VAL A 82 0.94 -3.42 6.12
CA VAL A 82 0.62 -2.22 6.91
C VAL A 82 -0.90 -2.04 7.01
N MET A 83 -1.63 -2.18 5.90
CA MET A 83 -3.10 -2.04 5.91
C MET A 83 -3.78 -3.13 6.74
N LEU A 84 -3.33 -4.36 6.67
CA LEU A 84 -3.82 -5.44 7.55
C LEU A 84 -3.58 -5.10 9.01
N GLY A 85 -2.41 -4.58 9.35
CA GLY A 85 -2.09 -4.13 10.70
C GLY A 85 -3.02 -3.00 11.17
N VAL A 86 -3.29 -2.01 10.34
CA VAL A 86 -4.22 -0.92 10.65
C VAL A 86 -5.64 -1.45 10.89
N ILE A 87 -6.13 -2.34 10.04
CA ILE A 87 -7.45 -2.94 10.20
C ILE A 87 -7.55 -3.68 11.52
N VAL A 88 -6.56 -4.51 11.85
CA VAL A 88 -6.58 -5.37 13.05
C VAL A 88 -6.37 -4.57 14.34
N PHE A 89 -5.36 -3.68 14.38
CA PHE A 89 -4.98 -3.00 15.62
C PHE A 89 -5.73 -1.67 15.84
N VAL A 90 -6.08 -0.95 14.76
CA VAL A 90 -6.62 0.41 14.86
C VAL A 90 -8.12 0.43 14.63
N LYS A 91 -8.60 -0.29 13.65
CA LYS A 91 -9.98 -0.16 13.13
C LYS A 91 -10.88 -1.35 13.45
N SER A 92 -10.42 -2.36 14.16
CA SER A 92 -11.19 -3.59 14.41
C SER A 92 -12.53 -3.34 15.12
N GLY A 93 -12.62 -2.33 15.98
CA GLY A 93 -13.85 -1.96 16.69
C GLY A 93 -14.69 -0.89 15.99
N ALA A 94 -14.24 -0.34 14.87
CA ALA A 94 -14.87 0.81 14.23
C ALA A 94 -15.98 0.45 13.23
N GLY A 95 -16.14 -0.83 12.89
CA GLY A 95 -17.05 -1.29 11.86
C GLY A 95 -16.58 -0.95 10.44
N PHE A 96 -17.42 -1.25 9.46
CA PHE A 96 -17.10 -1.05 8.05
C PHE A 96 -17.29 0.41 7.62
N VAL A 97 -18.51 0.92 7.67
CA VAL A 97 -18.84 2.28 7.21
C VAL A 97 -18.25 3.31 8.17
N GLY A 98 -17.40 4.19 7.65
CA GLY A 98 -16.66 5.15 8.46
C GLY A 98 -15.58 4.53 9.35
N GLY A 99 -15.37 3.21 9.24
CA GLY A 99 -14.35 2.46 9.96
C GLY A 99 -13.22 2.01 9.04
N PHE A 100 -13.14 0.70 8.76
CA PHE A 100 -12.03 0.13 7.97
C PHE A 100 -12.28 0.07 6.44
N GLU A 101 -13.38 0.63 5.94
CA GLU A 101 -13.70 0.58 4.50
C GLU A 101 -12.62 1.21 3.62
N PHE A 102 -11.99 2.30 4.08
CA PHE A 102 -10.91 2.96 3.36
C PHE A 102 -9.67 2.06 3.27
N GLU A 103 -9.24 1.51 4.38
CA GLU A 103 -8.09 0.61 4.45
C GLU A 103 -8.33 -0.68 3.66
N LEU A 104 -9.54 -1.21 3.69
CA LEU A 104 -9.92 -2.38 2.90
C LEU A 104 -9.87 -2.08 1.40
N SER A 105 -10.33 -0.91 0.98
CA SER A 105 -10.27 -0.48 -0.42
C SER A 105 -8.84 -0.33 -0.90
N LEU A 106 -7.95 0.26 -0.09
CA LEU A 106 -6.52 0.32 -0.39
C LEU A 106 -5.90 -1.08 -0.46
N LEU A 107 -6.24 -1.95 0.48
CA LEU A 107 -5.77 -3.33 0.50
C LEU A 107 -6.16 -4.07 -0.78
N ALA A 108 -7.38 -3.92 -1.24
CA ALA A 108 -7.84 -4.53 -2.49
C ALA A 108 -7.02 -4.03 -3.69
N GLY A 109 -6.73 -2.74 -3.77
CA GLY A 109 -5.87 -2.15 -4.81
C GLY A 109 -4.45 -2.72 -4.75
N LEU A 110 -3.89 -2.88 -3.56
CA LEU A 110 -2.55 -3.44 -3.36
C LEU A 110 -2.50 -4.92 -3.75
N VAL A 111 -3.49 -5.70 -3.39
CA VAL A 111 -3.61 -7.11 -3.80
C VAL A 111 -3.70 -7.21 -5.32
N ALA A 112 -4.49 -6.35 -5.95
CA ALA A 112 -4.58 -6.28 -7.40
C ALA A 112 -3.21 -6.00 -8.05
N LEU A 113 -2.41 -5.10 -7.49
CA LEU A 113 -1.05 -4.81 -7.95
C LEU A 113 -0.07 -5.97 -7.74
N ILE A 114 -0.21 -6.71 -6.64
CA ILE A 114 0.58 -7.94 -6.41
C ILE A 114 0.28 -8.96 -7.51
N LEU A 115 -0.99 -9.11 -7.86
CA LEU A 115 -1.43 -10.10 -8.85
C LEU A 115 -1.11 -9.69 -10.29
N SER A 116 -1.18 -8.39 -10.61
CA SER A 116 -1.01 -7.88 -11.97
C SER A 116 0.42 -7.48 -12.30
N GLY A 117 1.22 -7.11 -11.29
CA GLY A 117 2.48 -6.39 -11.50
C GLY A 117 2.26 -4.93 -11.90
N PRO A 118 3.32 -4.23 -12.35
CA PRO A 118 3.31 -2.77 -12.50
C PRO A 118 2.52 -2.24 -13.71
N GLY A 119 2.27 -3.04 -14.72
CA GLY A 119 1.60 -2.59 -15.94
C GLY A 119 2.43 -1.61 -16.77
N ALA A 120 1.73 -0.75 -17.52
CA ALA A 120 2.33 0.23 -18.42
C ALA A 120 3.13 1.31 -17.68
N TRP A 121 4.14 1.85 -18.35
CA TRP A 121 4.96 3.00 -17.94
C TRP A 121 5.67 2.83 -16.59
N ALA A 122 5.99 1.59 -16.24
CA ALA A 122 6.83 1.31 -15.09
C ALA A 122 8.30 1.57 -15.42
N ILE A 123 9.03 2.25 -14.52
CA ILE A 123 10.47 2.51 -14.70
C ILE A 123 11.26 1.20 -14.66
N ALA A 124 10.91 0.30 -13.74
CA ALA A 124 11.55 -1.01 -13.60
C ALA A 124 10.48 -2.09 -13.61
N PRO A 125 10.07 -2.59 -14.79
CA PRO A 125 9.15 -3.71 -14.86
C PRO A 125 9.79 -4.93 -14.20
N GLU A 126 9.04 -5.57 -13.31
CA GLU A 126 9.53 -6.75 -12.59
C GLU A 126 9.74 -7.90 -13.56
N ARG A 127 10.90 -8.56 -13.43
CA ARG A 127 11.11 -9.82 -14.13
C ARG A 127 10.19 -10.86 -13.50
N LYS A 128 9.47 -11.60 -14.34
CA LYS A 128 8.67 -12.74 -13.87
C LYS A 128 9.61 -13.71 -13.16
N LEU A 129 9.49 -13.83 -11.85
CA LEU A 129 10.28 -14.77 -11.05
C LEU A 129 9.90 -16.22 -11.30
N ILE A 130 8.78 -16.47 -11.97
CA ILE A 130 8.29 -17.79 -12.31
C ILE A 130 8.14 -17.87 -13.83
N LYS A 131 9.19 -18.33 -14.51
CA LYS A 131 9.05 -18.92 -15.83
C LYS A 131 8.29 -20.24 -15.67
N GLY A 132 7.02 -20.26 -16.01
CA GLY A 132 6.24 -21.49 -15.98
C GLY A 132 4.74 -21.33 -15.72
N ALA A 133 4.27 -20.12 -15.45
CA ALA A 133 2.84 -19.83 -15.33
C ALA A 133 2.23 -19.32 -16.66
N GLU A 134 2.93 -19.49 -17.77
CA GLU A 134 2.40 -19.27 -19.11
C GLU A 134 1.87 -20.63 -19.63
N ALA A 135 0.67 -20.94 -19.24
CA ALA A 135 -0.14 -21.89 -19.97
C ALA A 135 -1.38 -21.16 -20.49
#